data_909d926e56f23cf637a97fe621ec4c54
#
_entry.id   909d926e56f23cf637a97fe621ec4c54
#
_cell.length_a   1.000
_cell.length_b   1.000
_cell.length_c   1.000
_cell.angle_alpha   90.00
_cell.angle_beta   90.00
_cell.angle_gamma   90.00
#
_symmetry.space_group_name_H-M   'P 1'
#
loop_
_entity.id
_entity.type
_entity.pdbx_description
1 polymer ?
#
loop_
_entity_poly.entity_id
_entity_poly.type
_entity_poly.pdbx_seq_one_letter_code
_entity_poly.pdbx_strand_id
1 'polypeptide(L)'
;MLYLHLAPIFAVRGIKKPYSFLVKAGFTHHAATSILHSNTRSFRLDHIEDLCRILVCEPNDLLAWKPDQNVHYAAQNPLEKLRVFGPEPTLNETLATMPFSELKKATKDFLNLEKEEPLV
;
A
#
# COMPACT_ATOMS: atom_id res chain seq x y z
N MET A 1 -10.91 -1.87 -13.83
CA MET A 1 -9.65 -2.59 -14.02
C MET A 1 -8.87 -2.62 -12.71
N LEU A 2 -8.55 -3.79 -12.26
CA LEU A 2 -7.74 -3.99 -11.06
C LEU A 2 -6.26 -3.85 -11.41
N TYR A 3 -5.47 -3.21 -10.55
CA TYR A 3 -4.04 -3.01 -10.80
C TYR A 3 -3.26 -2.95 -9.48
N LEU A 4 -1.94 -3.16 -9.56
CA LEU A 4 -1.06 -2.99 -8.40
C LEU A 4 -0.83 -1.51 -8.15
N HIS A 5 -1.01 -1.10 -6.89
CA HIS A 5 -0.84 0.29 -6.47
C HIS A 5 0.06 0.32 -5.23
N LEU A 6 1.37 0.34 -5.48
CA LEU A 6 2.38 0.18 -4.43
C LEU A 6 2.95 1.50 -3.92
N ALA A 7 2.77 2.59 -4.67
CA ALA A 7 3.39 3.87 -4.35
C ALA A 7 3.09 4.37 -2.93
N PRO A 8 1.84 4.31 -2.43
CA PRO A 8 1.56 4.72 -1.05
C PRO A 8 2.30 3.90 -0.01
N ILE A 9 2.43 2.59 -0.24
CA ILE A 9 3.11 1.68 0.68
C ILE A 9 4.61 1.98 0.72
N PHE A 10 5.24 2.15 -0.44
CA PHE A 10 6.65 2.53 -0.51
C PHE A 10 6.91 3.85 0.22
N ALA A 11 6.02 4.84 0.04
CA ALA A 11 6.15 6.13 0.70
C ALA A 11 6.09 6.00 2.23
N VAL A 12 5.11 5.25 2.75
CA VAL A 12 4.92 5.04 4.20
C VAL A 12 6.10 4.26 4.80
N ARG A 13 6.64 3.29 4.06
CA ARG A 13 7.77 2.48 4.53
C ARG A 13 9.12 3.16 4.32
N GLY A 14 9.14 4.38 3.79
CA GLY A 14 10.38 5.13 3.58
C GLY A 14 11.26 4.59 2.46
N ILE A 15 10.68 3.86 1.52
CA ILE A 15 11.41 3.24 0.42
C ILE A 15 11.50 4.24 -0.72
N LYS A 16 12.68 4.81 -0.93
CA LYS A 16 12.92 5.83 -1.95
C LYS A 16 13.29 5.24 -3.30
N LYS A 17 13.86 4.04 -3.32
CA LYS A 17 14.30 3.34 -4.54
C LYS A 17 13.63 1.97 -4.62
N PRO A 18 12.38 1.91 -5.11
CA PRO A 18 11.62 0.66 -5.11
C PRO A 18 12.29 -0.48 -5.87
N TYR A 19 12.88 -0.19 -7.03
CA TYR A 19 13.57 -1.20 -7.82
C TYR A 19 14.73 -1.84 -7.02
N SER A 20 15.60 -1.02 -6.46
CA SER A 20 16.72 -1.51 -5.65
C SER A 20 16.24 -2.30 -4.45
N PHE A 21 15.19 -1.84 -3.81
CA PHE A 21 14.59 -2.52 -2.66
C PHE A 21 14.10 -3.93 -3.05
N LEU A 22 13.40 -4.05 -4.16
CA LEU A 22 12.87 -5.34 -4.62
C LEU A 22 13.99 -6.31 -4.99
N VAL A 23 15.02 -5.82 -5.69
CA VAL A 23 16.17 -6.66 -6.07
C VAL A 23 16.92 -7.15 -4.83
N LYS A 24 17.12 -6.29 -3.83
CA LYS A 24 17.75 -6.68 -2.56
C LYS A 24 16.90 -7.65 -1.77
N ALA A 25 15.59 -7.60 -1.93
CA ALA A 25 14.67 -8.52 -1.26
C ALA A 25 14.64 -9.91 -1.90
N GLY A 26 15.26 -10.08 -3.07
CA GLY A 26 15.35 -11.37 -3.74
C GLY A 26 14.59 -11.46 -5.06
N PHE A 27 13.93 -10.40 -5.51
CA PHE A 27 13.27 -10.40 -6.82
C PHE A 27 14.28 -10.30 -7.94
N THR A 28 14.03 -11.01 -9.03
CA THR A 28 14.85 -10.88 -10.24
C THR A 28 14.63 -9.51 -10.88
N HIS A 29 15.55 -9.08 -11.74
CA HIS A 29 15.39 -7.85 -12.51
C HIS A 29 14.08 -7.81 -13.27
N HIS A 30 13.74 -8.92 -13.94
CA HIS A 30 12.50 -9.03 -14.71
C HIS A 30 11.27 -8.92 -13.81
N ALA A 31 11.26 -9.63 -12.69
CA ALA A 31 10.13 -9.60 -11.74
C ALA A 31 9.96 -8.20 -11.13
N ALA A 32 11.03 -7.56 -10.70
CA ALA A 32 11.00 -6.22 -10.13
C ALA A 32 10.45 -5.20 -11.15
N THR A 33 10.93 -5.28 -12.39
CA THR A 33 10.44 -4.41 -13.47
C THR A 33 8.96 -4.62 -13.73
N SER A 34 8.52 -5.89 -13.80
CA SER A 34 7.10 -6.21 -14.02
C SER A 34 6.20 -5.71 -12.89
N ILE A 35 6.63 -5.85 -11.65
CA ILE A 35 5.87 -5.39 -10.48
C ILE A 35 5.72 -3.87 -10.50
N LEU A 36 6.75 -3.14 -10.90
CA LEU A 36 6.72 -1.68 -10.93
C LEU A 36 6.02 -1.10 -12.16
N HIS A 37 5.78 -1.92 -13.18
CA HIS A 37 5.06 -1.48 -14.38
C HIS A 37 3.55 -1.58 -14.18
N SER A 38 2.85 -0.46 -14.32
CA SER A 38 1.40 -0.39 -14.15
C SER A 38 0.60 -1.19 -15.19
N ASN A 39 1.21 -1.55 -16.31
CA ASN A 39 0.53 -2.25 -17.41
C ASN A 39 0.59 -3.77 -17.30
N THR A 40 1.30 -4.33 -16.35
CA THR A 40 1.39 -5.77 -16.14
C THR A 40 0.07 -6.29 -15.59
N ARG A 41 -0.50 -7.31 -16.25
CA ARG A 41 -1.81 -7.87 -15.92
C ARG A 41 -1.72 -9.25 -15.25
N SER A 42 -0.54 -9.85 -15.25
CA SER A 42 -0.32 -11.19 -14.76
C SER A 42 0.75 -11.18 -13.68
N PHE A 43 0.42 -11.68 -12.50
CA PHE A 43 1.35 -11.75 -11.37
C PHE A 43 1.33 -13.14 -10.75
N ARG A 44 2.49 -13.62 -10.33
CA ARG A 44 2.60 -14.88 -9.62
C ARG A 44 2.12 -14.69 -8.16
N LEU A 45 1.45 -15.72 -7.65
CA LEU A 45 0.97 -15.67 -6.26
C LEU A 45 2.12 -15.62 -5.25
N ASP A 46 3.23 -16.29 -5.54
CA ASP A 46 4.41 -16.22 -4.68
C ASP A 46 5.02 -14.80 -4.65
N HIS A 47 4.97 -14.05 -5.76
CA HIS A 47 5.38 -12.63 -5.76
C HIS A 47 4.47 -11.78 -4.89
N ILE A 48 3.16 -12.01 -4.94
CA ILE A 48 2.19 -11.31 -4.07
C ILE A 48 2.48 -11.63 -2.60
N GLU A 49 2.71 -12.90 -2.29
CA GLU A 49 3.07 -13.32 -0.93
C GLU A 49 4.35 -12.65 -0.44
N ASP A 50 5.39 -12.62 -1.28
CA ASP A 50 6.65 -11.98 -0.93
C ASP A 50 6.49 -10.48 -0.72
N LEU A 51 5.70 -9.79 -1.55
CA LEU A 51 5.41 -8.37 -1.36
C LEU A 51 4.70 -8.11 -0.05
N CYS A 52 3.73 -8.92 0.31
CA CYS A 52 3.03 -8.78 1.59
C CYS A 52 3.97 -8.98 2.77
N ARG A 53 4.90 -9.94 2.66
CA ARG A 53 5.87 -10.23 3.72
C ARG A 53 6.88 -9.09 3.90
N ILE A 54 7.47 -8.60 2.81
CA ILE A 54 8.52 -7.57 2.90
C ILE A 54 7.98 -6.17 3.15
N LEU A 55 6.77 -5.86 2.70
CA LEU A 55 6.13 -4.57 2.91
C LEU A 55 5.23 -4.55 4.15
N VAL A 56 5.02 -5.69 4.77
CA VAL A 56 4.16 -5.89 5.94
C VAL A 56 2.78 -5.31 5.68
N CYS A 57 2.08 -5.93 4.73
CA CYS A 57 0.75 -5.51 4.32
C CYS A 57 -0.10 -6.71 3.90
N GLU A 58 -1.39 -6.47 3.70
CA GLU A 58 -2.32 -7.48 3.22
C GLU A 58 -2.40 -7.44 1.68
N PRO A 59 -2.82 -8.55 1.02
CA PRO A 59 -2.95 -8.56 -0.45
C PRO A 59 -3.84 -7.46 -1.00
N ASN A 60 -4.92 -7.12 -0.31
CA ASN A 60 -5.81 -6.04 -0.74
C ASN A 60 -5.17 -4.65 -0.62
N ASP A 61 -4.14 -4.48 0.22
CA ASP A 61 -3.39 -3.22 0.31
C ASP A 61 -2.54 -2.97 -0.94
N LEU A 62 -2.18 -4.03 -1.66
CA LEU A 62 -1.39 -3.95 -2.88
C LEU A 62 -2.21 -3.53 -4.09
N LEU A 63 -3.54 -3.67 -4.02
CA LEU A 63 -4.44 -3.56 -5.16
C LEU A 63 -5.25 -2.28 -5.11
N ALA A 64 -5.48 -1.70 -6.28
CA ALA A 64 -6.43 -0.62 -6.47
C ALA A 64 -7.32 -0.93 -7.66
N TRP A 65 -8.50 -0.34 -7.70
CA TRP A 65 -9.48 -0.61 -8.74
C TRP A 65 -9.98 0.68 -9.37
N LYS A 66 -10.10 0.63 -10.68
CA LYS A 66 -10.71 1.70 -11.48
C LYS A 66 -11.78 1.09 -12.36
N PRO A 67 -13.05 1.58 -12.30
CA PRO A 67 -14.11 1.00 -13.11
C PRO A 67 -13.84 1.19 -14.60
N ASP A 68 -14.16 0.16 -15.39
CA ASP A 68 -14.08 0.21 -16.83
C ASP A 68 -15.33 0.89 -17.40
N GLN A 69 -15.16 1.69 -18.47
CA GLN A 69 -16.21 2.57 -18.98
C GLN A 69 -17.45 1.84 -19.51
N ASN A 70 -17.29 0.66 -20.08
CA ASN A 70 -18.38 -0.05 -20.76
C ASN A 70 -18.84 -1.32 -20.02
N VAL A 71 -18.47 -1.46 -18.75
CA VAL A 71 -18.83 -2.61 -17.94
C VAL A 71 -19.87 -2.20 -16.91
N HIS A 72 -20.96 -2.96 -16.83
CA HIS A 72 -21.99 -2.74 -15.82
C HIS A 72 -21.63 -3.47 -14.53
N TYR A 73 -21.57 -2.73 -13.44
CA TYR A 73 -21.27 -3.28 -12.12
C TYR A 73 -22.50 -3.25 -11.23
N ALA A 74 -22.62 -4.22 -10.32
CA ALA A 74 -23.69 -4.24 -9.34
C ALA A 74 -23.59 -3.00 -8.43
N ALA A 75 -24.73 -2.56 -7.89
CA ALA A 75 -24.79 -1.36 -7.02
C ALA A 75 -23.92 -1.48 -5.77
N GLN A 76 -23.73 -2.69 -5.24
CA GLN A 76 -22.88 -2.96 -4.08
C GLN A 76 -21.68 -3.82 -4.49
N ASN A 77 -20.92 -3.35 -5.46
CA ASN A 77 -19.75 -4.06 -5.94
C ASN A 77 -18.63 -4.04 -4.89
N PRO A 78 -18.16 -5.21 -4.42
CA PRO A 78 -17.07 -5.27 -3.43
C PRO A 78 -15.77 -4.61 -3.89
N LEU A 79 -15.53 -4.50 -5.20
CA LEU A 79 -14.36 -3.83 -5.75
C LEU A 79 -14.29 -2.33 -5.41
N GLU A 80 -15.43 -1.73 -5.06
CA GLU A 80 -15.47 -0.32 -4.64
C GLU A 80 -14.58 -0.05 -3.42
N LYS A 81 -14.32 -1.05 -2.59
CA LYS A 81 -13.42 -0.92 -1.44
C LYS A 81 -11.97 -0.66 -1.84
N LEU A 82 -11.61 -1.02 -3.08
CA LEU A 82 -10.26 -0.82 -3.62
C LEU A 82 -10.16 0.43 -4.50
N ARG A 83 -11.25 1.18 -4.64
CA ARG A 83 -11.29 2.35 -5.50
C ARG A 83 -10.50 3.50 -4.90
N VAL A 84 -9.61 4.08 -5.70
CA VAL A 84 -8.82 5.24 -5.31
C VAL A 84 -9.52 6.51 -5.80
N PHE A 85 -9.82 7.43 -4.87
CA PHE A 85 -10.48 8.71 -5.15
C PHE A 85 -9.45 9.83 -5.11
N GLY A 86 -8.82 10.12 -6.25
CA GLY A 86 -7.87 11.21 -6.35
C GLY A 86 -6.56 10.96 -5.60
N PRO A 87 -5.69 11.96 -5.50
CA PRO A 87 -4.44 11.82 -4.77
C PRO A 87 -4.74 11.70 -3.27
N GLU A 88 -4.35 10.56 -2.68
CA GLU A 88 -4.43 10.40 -1.23
C GLU A 88 -3.33 11.22 -0.57
N PRO A 89 -3.63 11.97 0.51
CA PRO A 89 -2.58 12.66 1.26
C PRO A 89 -1.62 11.64 1.84
N THR A 90 -0.33 11.90 1.69
CA THR A 90 0.69 11.06 2.32
C THR A 90 0.68 11.28 3.82
N LEU A 91 1.24 10.33 4.57
CA LEU A 91 1.39 10.49 6.02
C LEU A 91 2.16 11.77 6.35
N ASN A 92 3.22 12.07 5.59
CA ASN A 92 4.01 13.28 5.79
C ASN A 92 3.18 14.55 5.58
N GLU A 93 2.34 14.59 4.56
CA GLU A 93 1.44 15.72 4.31
C GLU A 93 0.44 15.89 5.44
N THR A 94 -0.14 14.79 5.90
CA THR A 94 -1.08 14.79 7.02
C THR A 94 -0.41 15.28 8.30
N LEU A 95 0.80 14.80 8.61
CA LEU A 95 1.55 15.23 9.78
C LEU A 95 1.97 16.70 9.68
N ALA A 96 2.25 17.19 8.46
CA ALA A 96 2.64 18.59 8.26
C ALA A 96 1.48 19.56 8.47
N THR A 97 0.23 19.12 8.24
CA THR A 97 -0.96 19.96 8.32
C THR A 97 -1.80 19.73 9.58
N MET A 98 -1.55 18.63 10.30
CA MET A 98 -2.30 18.28 11.49
C MET A 98 -2.01 19.30 12.62
N PRO A 99 -3.03 19.74 13.37
CA PRO A 99 -2.79 20.57 14.57
C PRO A 99 -1.82 19.88 15.53
N PHE A 100 -0.89 20.67 16.09
CA PHE A 100 0.17 20.10 16.93
C PHE A 100 -0.36 19.38 18.18
N SER A 101 -1.46 19.87 18.73
CA SER A 101 -2.12 19.22 19.87
C SER A 101 -2.64 17.83 19.53
N GLU A 102 -3.20 17.66 18.35
CA GLU A 102 -3.66 16.35 17.86
C GLU A 102 -2.48 15.42 17.57
N LEU A 103 -1.40 15.95 17.04
CA LEU A 103 -0.18 15.19 16.79
C LEU A 103 0.42 14.64 18.08
N LYS A 104 0.48 15.46 19.13
CA LYS A 104 0.93 15.02 20.46
C LYS A 104 0.06 13.90 21.02
N LYS A 105 -1.25 14.06 20.89
CA LYS A 105 -2.23 13.06 21.36
C LYS A 105 -2.08 11.74 20.61
N ALA A 106 -1.97 11.80 19.30
CA ALA A 106 -1.78 10.61 18.46
C ALA A 106 -0.47 9.90 18.81
N THR A 107 0.60 10.64 19.06
CA THR A 107 1.90 10.09 19.46
C THR A 107 1.80 9.40 20.83
N LYS A 108 1.12 10.02 21.79
CA LYS A 108 0.90 9.41 23.11
C LYS A 108 0.09 8.13 23.00
N ASP A 109 -0.99 8.14 22.23
CA ASP A 109 -1.84 6.97 22.05
C ASP A 109 -1.06 5.83 21.40
N PHE A 110 -0.22 6.12 20.42
CA PHE A 110 0.65 5.14 19.78
C PHE A 110 1.65 4.52 20.76
N LEU A 111 2.31 5.36 21.57
CA LEU A 111 3.27 4.89 22.58
C LEU A 111 2.59 4.08 23.68
N ASN A 112 1.38 4.44 24.06
CA ASN A 112 0.61 3.68 25.05
C ASN A 112 0.20 2.30 24.52
N LEU A 113 -0.13 2.20 23.24
CA LEU A 113 -0.43 0.92 22.60
C LEU A 113 0.79 -0.02 22.65
N GLU A 114 2.00 0.50 22.44
CA GLU A 114 3.22 -0.29 22.58
C GLU A 114 3.44 -0.79 24.01
N LYS A 115 3.10 0.03 24.99
CA LYS A 115 3.24 -0.34 26.41
C LYS A 115 2.18 -1.31 26.89
N GLU A 116 1.02 -1.36 26.23
CA GLU A 116 -0.09 -2.22 26.57
C GLU A 116 -0.08 -3.55 25.82
N GLU A 117 0.93 -3.81 25.00
CA GLU A 117 1.07 -5.11 24.36
C GLU A 117 1.16 -6.18 25.46
N PRO A 118 0.23 -7.16 25.45
CA PRO A 118 0.27 -8.20 26.46
C PRO A 118 1.55 -9.00 26.30
N LEU A 119 2.34 -8.97 27.36
CA LEU A 119 3.47 -9.89 27.50
C LEU A 119 2.90 -11.29 27.65
N VAL A 120 2.88 -12.00 26.54
CA VAL A 120 2.48 -13.40 26.55
C VAL A 120 3.71 -14.25 26.86
#